data_2f7d5e0b20a5fc63e3e33eba43610acd
#
_entry.id   2f7d5e0b20a5fc63e3e33eba43610acd
#
_cell.length_a   1.000
_cell.length_b   1.000
_cell.length_c   1.000
_cell.angle_alpha   90.00
_cell.angle_beta   90.00
_cell.angle_gamma   90.00
#
_symmetry.space_group_name_H-M   'P 1'
#
loop_
_entity.id
_entity.type
_entity.pdbx_description
1 polymer ?
#
loop_
_entity_poly.entity_id
_entity_poly.type
_entity_poly.pdbx_seq_one_letter_code
_entity_poly.pdbx_strand_id
1 'polypeptide(L)'
;ITDCASGIIFRDMAITLYPSEKGNKSKTPKISSKSVIANNKIEITDKKYKNVNYGIQLLGEYRSKKKGNIPKGDYRVYGVQVYGNEITLKNASYGIWLNGTGKIRVNNNVINMQVPQKASGKSGGTVVRVISSKGSRINGNTIINTSKNKNKKLYRGIELIGKKAGSASGNKFKGFAKKQQTIKRKS
;
A
#
# COMPACT_ATOMS: atom_id res chain seq x y z
N ILE A 1 -9.04 15.12 2.22
CA ILE A 1 -9.87 14.00 2.71
C ILE A 1 -9.69 13.92 4.22
N THR A 2 -10.75 14.13 4.96
CA THR A 2 -10.76 14.12 6.43
C THR A 2 -11.86 13.20 6.95
N ASP A 3 -11.71 12.73 8.18
CA ASP A 3 -12.74 12.05 8.98
C ASP A 3 -13.46 10.86 8.31
N CYS A 4 -12.68 9.97 7.70
CA CYS A 4 -13.16 8.72 7.12
C CYS A 4 -12.34 7.52 7.60
N ALA A 5 -12.86 6.30 7.44
CA ALA A 5 -12.15 5.08 7.84
C ALA A 5 -10.97 4.73 6.92
N SER A 6 -10.97 5.25 5.70
CA SER A 6 -9.89 5.07 4.71
C SER A 6 -9.85 6.27 3.78
N GLY A 7 -8.65 6.70 3.36
CA GLY A 7 -8.48 7.81 2.43
C GLY A 7 -8.84 7.42 1.00
N ILE A 8 -7.86 7.03 0.20
CA ILE A 8 -8.06 6.67 -1.21
C ILE A 8 -7.96 5.17 -1.39
N ILE A 9 -8.97 4.56 -1.99
CA ILE A 9 -8.97 3.14 -2.36
C ILE A 9 -9.02 3.02 -3.87
N PHE A 10 -7.99 2.44 -4.47
CA PHE A 10 -7.91 2.13 -5.88
C PHE A 10 -7.91 0.61 -6.06
N ARG A 11 -9.00 0.07 -6.60
CA ARG A 11 -9.22 -1.38 -6.74
C ARG A 11 -9.52 -1.76 -8.17
N ASP A 12 -9.08 -2.93 -8.58
CA ASP A 12 -9.60 -3.57 -9.78
C ASP A 12 -10.96 -4.22 -9.44
N MET A 13 -12.01 -3.62 -9.94
CA MET A 13 -13.39 -4.11 -9.80
C MET A 13 -13.81 -5.02 -10.98
N ALA A 14 -13.03 -5.08 -12.04
CA ALA A 14 -13.40 -5.77 -13.27
C ALA A 14 -13.66 -7.28 -13.07
N ILE A 15 -13.04 -7.89 -12.08
CA ILE A 15 -13.18 -9.32 -11.79
C ILE A 15 -14.55 -9.67 -11.19
N THR A 16 -15.17 -8.74 -10.50
CA THR A 16 -16.47 -8.94 -9.84
C THR A 16 -17.63 -8.79 -10.83
N LEU A 17 -17.44 -8.01 -11.88
CA LEU A 17 -18.51 -7.65 -12.81
C LEU A 17 -18.68 -8.62 -14.01
N TYR A 18 -17.67 -9.44 -14.30
CA TYR A 18 -17.70 -10.33 -15.47
C TYR A 18 -17.30 -11.77 -15.14
N PRO A 19 -18.06 -12.49 -14.29
CA PRO A 19 -17.72 -13.88 -13.97
C PRO A 19 -18.09 -14.87 -15.07
N SER A 20 -18.86 -14.51 -16.08
CA SER A 20 -19.59 -15.47 -16.92
C SER A 20 -19.37 -15.42 -18.42
N GLU A 21 -18.57 -14.55 -18.96
CA GLU A 21 -18.26 -14.63 -20.39
C GLU A 21 -17.27 -15.76 -20.71
N LYS A 22 -17.79 -16.97 -20.68
CA LYS A 22 -17.19 -18.12 -21.34
C LYS A 22 -17.19 -17.84 -22.83
N GLY A 23 -16.03 -17.51 -23.40
CA GLY A 23 -15.87 -17.46 -24.85
C GLY A 23 -15.17 -16.23 -25.41
N ASN A 24 -15.18 -15.10 -24.73
CA ASN A 24 -14.50 -13.93 -25.27
C ASN A 24 -13.03 -13.90 -24.82
N LYS A 25 -12.11 -14.11 -25.74
CA LYS A 25 -10.66 -13.94 -25.55
C LYS A 25 -10.26 -12.46 -25.38
N SER A 26 -11.18 -11.59 -24.99
CA SER A 26 -10.87 -10.18 -24.79
C SER A 26 -9.83 -10.07 -23.69
N LYS A 27 -8.68 -9.52 -24.03
CA LYS A 27 -7.64 -9.11 -23.08
C LYS A 27 -8.31 -8.16 -22.10
N THR A 28 -8.62 -8.63 -20.90
CA THR A 28 -9.20 -7.79 -19.86
C THR A 28 -8.30 -6.57 -19.71
N PRO A 29 -8.85 -5.35 -19.84
CA PRO A 29 -8.04 -4.15 -19.86
C PRO A 29 -7.25 -4.07 -18.56
N LYS A 30 -5.95 -3.90 -18.65
CA LYS A 30 -5.10 -3.58 -17.51
C LYS A 30 -5.49 -2.18 -17.06
N ILE A 31 -5.83 -1.99 -15.80
CA ILE A 31 -6.03 -0.66 -15.26
C ILE A 31 -4.71 0.10 -15.44
N SER A 32 -4.82 1.14 -16.21
CA SER A 32 -3.82 1.74 -17.05
C SER A 32 -2.58 2.29 -16.31
N SER A 33 -1.44 2.18 -16.99
CA SER A 33 -0.14 2.79 -16.69
C SER A 33 -0.12 4.33 -16.53
N LYS A 34 -1.26 5.02 -16.68
CA LYS A 34 -1.36 6.48 -16.60
C LYS A 34 -2.13 7.01 -15.40
N SER A 35 -2.64 6.14 -14.53
CA SER A 35 -3.36 6.57 -13.32
C SER A 35 -2.41 7.22 -12.32
N VAL A 36 -2.85 8.35 -11.77
CA VAL A 36 -2.08 9.18 -10.86
C VAL A 36 -2.88 9.44 -9.58
N ILE A 37 -2.25 9.27 -8.44
CA ILE A 37 -2.73 9.71 -7.13
C ILE A 37 -1.68 10.68 -6.60
N ALA A 38 -1.90 11.98 -6.80
CA ALA A 38 -0.88 12.96 -6.48
C ALA A 38 -1.43 14.20 -5.80
N ASN A 39 -0.56 14.83 -4.98
CA ASN A 39 -0.80 16.13 -4.35
C ASN A 39 -2.06 16.17 -3.49
N ASN A 40 -2.43 15.05 -2.90
CA ASN A 40 -3.57 14.97 -1.98
C ASN A 40 -3.09 15.23 -0.55
N LYS A 41 -3.90 15.96 0.21
CA LYS A 41 -3.79 16.01 1.66
C LYS A 41 -4.82 15.06 2.26
N ILE A 42 -4.34 14.03 2.97
CA ILE A 42 -5.17 13.02 3.62
C ILE A 42 -4.91 13.10 5.12
N GLU A 43 -5.91 13.48 5.88
CA GLU A 43 -5.82 13.64 7.32
C GLU A 43 -6.93 12.84 8.00
N ILE A 44 -6.55 11.74 8.67
CA ILE A 44 -7.46 10.88 9.40
C ILE A 44 -6.94 10.80 10.84
N THR A 45 -7.46 11.68 11.68
CA THR A 45 -6.94 11.88 13.04
C THR A 45 -7.99 11.64 14.13
N ASP A 46 -9.26 11.43 13.76
CA ASP A 46 -10.35 11.26 14.70
C ASP A 46 -10.20 9.96 15.50
N LYS A 47 -10.37 10.09 16.83
CA LYS A 47 -10.37 8.97 17.77
C LYS A 47 -11.59 8.06 17.61
N LYS A 48 -12.67 8.54 16.98
CA LYS A 48 -13.90 7.80 16.72
C LYS A 48 -13.66 6.56 15.86
N TYR A 49 -12.73 6.64 14.93
CA TYR A 49 -12.36 5.52 14.08
C TYR A 49 -11.29 4.67 14.77
N LYS A 50 -11.74 3.67 15.54
CA LYS A 50 -10.84 2.73 16.24
C LYS A 50 -9.96 1.90 15.29
N ASN A 51 -10.34 1.79 14.03
CA ASN A 51 -9.66 0.99 13.01
C ASN A 51 -9.58 1.75 11.69
N VAL A 52 -8.70 2.75 11.62
CA VAL A 52 -8.31 3.33 10.34
C VAL A 52 -7.46 2.29 9.61
N ASN A 53 -7.92 1.87 8.45
CA ASN A 53 -7.23 0.82 7.72
C ASN A 53 -6.06 1.38 6.90
N TYR A 54 -6.31 2.39 6.07
CA TYR A 54 -5.34 2.86 5.07
C TYR A 54 -5.46 4.36 4.80
N GLY A 55 -4.32 5.02 4.55
CA GLY A 55 -4.31 6.30 3.86
C GLY A 55 -4.57 6.13 2.37
N ILE A 56 -3.73 5.35 1.69
CA ILE A 56 -3.89 4.99 0.28
C ILE A 56 -3.78 3.48 0.15
N GLN A 57 -4.74 2.86 -0.52
CA GLN A 57 -4.76 1.44 -0.81
C GLN A 57 -4.83 1.19 -2.31
N LEU A 58 -3.89 0.41 -2.84
CA LEU A 58 -3.95 -0.13 -4.19
C LEU A 58 -4.08 -1.65 -4.12
N LEU A 59 -5.23 -2.15 -4.52
CA LEU A 59 -5.53 -3.58 -4.57
C LEU A 59 -5.61 -4.02 -6.02
N GLY A 60 -4.63 -4.81 -6.43
CA GLY A 60 -4.69 -5.59 -7.63
C GLY A 60 -4.90 -7.06 -7.30
N GLU A 61 -5.25 -7.85 -8.29
CA GLU A 61 -5.30 -9.28 -8.15
C GLU A 61 -4.10 -9.90 -8.86
N TYR A 62 -3.22 -10.53 -8.08
CA TYR A 62 -2.17 -11.38 -8.66
C TYR A 62 -2.68 -12.81 -8.76
N ARG A 63 -2.76 -13.35 -9.96
CA ARG A 63 -3.14 -14.74 -10.20
C ARG A 63 -1.92 -15.65 -10.22
N SER A 64 -1.80 -16.52 -9.23
CA SER A 64 -0.76 -17.56 -9.21
C SER A 64 -1.07 -18.72 -10.15
N LYS A 65 -2.37 -18.96 -10.42
CA LYS A 65 -2.88 -19.97 -11.35
C LYS A 65 -3.82 -19.32 -12.35
N LYS A 66 -3.89 -19.87 -13.58
CA LYS A 66 -4.85 -19.43 -14.59
C LYS A 66 -6.27 -19.69 -14.05
N LYS A 67 -7.10 -18.65 -13.96
CA LYS A 67 -8.51 -18.76 -13.58
C LYS A 67 -9.33 -18.04 -14.64
N GLY A 68 -10.18 -18.76 -15.31
CA GLY A 68 -10.92 -18.24 -16.46
C GLY A 68 -9.95 -17.70 -17.52
N ASN A 69 -10.20 -16.50 -18.03
CA ASN A 69 -9.40 -15.86 -19.09
C ASN A 69 -8.22 -15.01 -18.58
N ILE A 70 -7.94 -15.05 -17.26
CA ILE A 70 -6.87 -14.25 -16.67
C ILE A 70 -5.57 -15.04 -16.66
N PRO A 71 -4.53 -14.57 -17.36
CA PRO A 71 -3.24 -15.26 -17.40
C PRO A 71 -2.59 -15.33 -16.01
N LYS A 72 -1.87 -16.44 -15.77
CA LYS A 72 -1.00 -16.57 -14.60
C LYS A 72 0.00 -15.42 -14.55
N GLY A 73 0.17 -14.79 -13.39
CA GLY A 73 1.18 -13.76 -13.19
C GLY A 73 0.78 -12.37 -13.70
N ASP A 74 -0.47 -12.18 -14.10
CA ASP A 74 -0.96 -10.86 -14.48
C ASP A 74 -1.29 -9.99 -13.24
N TYR A 75 -1.05 -8.69 -13.37
CA TYR A 75 -1.33 -7.68 -12.35
C TYR A 75 -2.38 -6.72 -12.90
N ARG A 76 -3.54 -6.66 -12.27
CA ARG A 76 -4.66 -5.82 -12.71
C ARG A 76 -4.43 -4.34 -12.47
N VAL A 77 -3.94 -3.99 -11.29
CA VAL A 77 -3.54 -2.62 -10.97
C VAL A 77 -2.06 -2.49 -11.31
N TYR A 78 -1.75 -1.69 -12.32
CA TYR A 78 -0.42 -1.64 -12.91
C TYR A 78 0.00 -0.22 -13.26
N GLY A 79 1.25 0.14 -12.98
CA GLY A 79 1.86 1.40 -13.45
C GLY A 79 1.35 2.67 -12.78
N VAL A 80 0.50 2.58 -11.74
CA VAL A 80 -0.03 3.74 -11.01
C VAL A 80 1.12 4.52 -10.36
N GLN A 81 1.04 5.84 -10.43
CA GLN A 81 1.97 6.75 -9.77
C GLN A 81 1.31 7.38 -8.54
N VAL A 82 1.98 7.31 -7.40
CA VAL A 82 1.53 7.87 -6.12
C VAL A 82 2.63 8.82 -5.65
N TYR A 83 2.43 10.13 -5.78
CA TYR A 83 3.49 11.09 -5.44
C TYR A 83 2.98 12.41 -4.88
N GLY A 84 3.85 13.09 -4.12
CA GLY A 84 3.57 14.43 -3.59
C GLY A 84 2.40 14.47 -2.59
N ASN A 85 1.95 13.32 -2.07
CA ASN A 85 0.84 13.30 -1.13
C ASN A 85 1.34 13.57 0.30
N GLU A 86 0.58 14.35 1.05
CA GLU A 86 0.70 14.50 2.50
C GLU A 86 -0.33 13.60 3.19
N ILE A 87 0.13 12.64 3.99
CA ILE A 87 -0.73 11.66 4.66
C ILE A 87 -0.47 11.73 6.15
N THR A 88 -1.47 12.13 6.93
CA THR A 88 -1.40 12.15 8.40
C THR A 88 -2.48 11.23 8.98
N LEU A 89 -2.04 10.19 9.67
CA LEU A 89 -2.93 9.16 10.20
C LEU A 89 -2.70 8.94 11.69
N LYS A 90 -3.78 8.88 12.47
CA LYS A 90 -3.78 8.37 13.84
C LYS A 90 -4.53 7.05 13.90
N ASN A 91 -4.02 6.12 14.72
CA ASN A 91 -4.60 4.78 14.91
C ASN A 91 -4.75 3.95 13.62
N ALA A 92 -3.89 4.19 12.62
CA ALA A 92 -3.95 3.51 11.35
C ALA A 92 -3.07 2.24 11.32
N SER A 93 -3.51 1.25 10.54
CA SER A 93 -2.73 0.04 10.29
C SER A 93 -1.66 0.28 9.21
N TYR A 94 -1.99 1.04 8.17
CA TYR A 94 -1.11 1.30 7.03
C TYR A 94 -1.27 2.73 6.50
N GLY A 95 -0.15 3.37 6.16
CA GLY A 95 -0.14 4.63 5.40
C GLY A 95 -0.47 4.39 3.94
N ILE A 96 0.38 3.62 3.24
CA ILE A 96 0.15 3.17 1.87
C ILE A 96 0.25 1.65 1.84
N TRP A 97 -0.76 1.00 1.23
CA TRP A 97 -0.77 -0.45 1.06
C TRP A 97 -0.94 -0.85 -0.41
N LEU A 98 0.06 -1.58 -0.91
CA LEU A 98 0.06 -2.17 -2.25
C LEU A 98 -0.07 -3.68 -2.11
N ASN A 99 -1.05 -4.28 -2.76
CA ASN A 99 -1.23 -5.74 -2.74
C ASN A 99 -1.61 -6.28 -4.12
N GLY A 100 -0.86 -7.24 -4.62
CA GLY A 100 -1.10 -7.87 -5.92
C GLY A 100 -1.03 -6.90 -7.11
N THR A 101 -0.23 -5.84 -7.00
CA THR A 101 -0.09 -4.78 -8.02
C THR A 101 1.20 -4.94 -8.81
N GLY A 102 1.39 -4.18 -9.88
CA GLY A 102 2.61 -4.20 -10.70
C GLY A 102 3.13 -2.83 -11.08
N LYS A 103 4.44 -2.66 -11.08
CA LYS A 103 5.16 -1.44 -11.50
C LYS A 103 4.63 -0.13 -10.89
N ILE A 104 4.14 -0.16 -9.66
CA ILE A 104 3.68 1.03 -8.93
C ILE A 104 4.89 1.90 -8.57
N ARG A 105 4.75 3.21 -8.69
CA ARG A 105 5.75 4.18 -8.23
C ARG A 105 5.18 4.98 -7.06
N VAL A 106 5.82 4.90 -5.89
CA VAL A 106 5.46 5.65 -4.69
C VAL A 106 6.62 6.58 -4.38
N ASN A 107 6.52 7.85 -4.77
CA ASN A 107 7.64 8.78 -4.73
C ASN A 107 7.27 10.09 -4.02
N ASN A 108 8.23 10.64 -3.26
CA ASN A 108 8.14 12.00 -2.72
C ASN A 108 6.86 12.27 -1.91
N ASN A 109 6.31 11.26 -1.23
CA ASN A 109 5.20 11.46 -0.31
C ASN A 109 5.73 11.76 1.10
N VAL A 110 4.98 12.56 1.86
CA VAL A 110 5.21 12.78 3.29
C VAL A 110 4.15 12.00 4.05
N ILE A 111 4.57 11.04 4.86
CA ILE A 111 3.64 10.15 5.57
C ILE A 111 3.93 10.21 7.07
N ASN A 112 3.01 10.84 7.80
CA ASN A 112 3.01 10.94 9.25
C ASN A 112 2.05 9.89 9.81
N MET A 113 2.54 8.96 10.58
CA MET A 113 1.69 7.89 11.12
C MET A 113 1.88 7.71 12.62
N GLN A 114 0.78 7.73 13.32
CA GLN A 114 0.69 7.31 14.72
C GLN A 114 -0.03 5.96 14.78
N VAL A 115 0.66 4.96 15.33
CA VAL A 115 0.10 3.60 15.47
C VAL A 115 -0.62 3.48 16.81
N PRO A 116 -1.71 2.68 16.92
CA PRO A 116 -2.43 2.48 18.17
C PRO A 116 -1.52 1.94 19.28
N GLN A 117 -1.71 2.42 20.51
CA GLN A 117 -0.93 1.96 21.68
C GLN A 117 -1.08 0.45 21.95
N LYS A 118 -2.21 -0.13 21.55
CA LYS A 118 -2.55 -1.55 21.72
C LYS A 118 -2.59 -2.29 20.39
N ALA A 119 -1.67 -2.02 19.49
CA ALA A 119 -1.53 -2.84 18.28
C ALA A 119 -1.09 -4.26 18.72
N SER A 120 -2.07 -5.08 19.08
CA SER A 120 -1.85 -6.49 19.39
C SER A 120 -1.72 -7.26 18.09
N GLY A 121 -0.66 -8.05 17.96
CA GLY A 121 -0.52 -9.03 16.92
C GLY A 121 0.60 -8.79 15.91
N LYS A 122 0.81 -9.78 15.06
CA LYS A 122 1.89 -9.86 14.06
C LYS A 122 1.80 -8.78 12.96
N SER A 123 0.71 -8.04 12.87
CA SER A 123 0.40 -7.03 11.85
C SER A 123 0.51 -5.58 12.34
N GLY A 124 1.20 -5.34 13.45
CA GLY A 124 1.41 -3.98 13.96
C GLY A 124 1.91 -3.03 12.87
N GLY A 125 1.36 -1.85 12.84
CA GLY A 125 1.48 -0.74 11.89
C GLY A 125 2.72 -0.69 11.00
N THR A 126 2.48 -0.70 9.72
CA THR A 126 3.50 -0.50 8.69
C THR A 126 3.15 0.74 7.89
N VAL A 127 4.09 1.68 7.74
CA VAL A 127 3.76 2.92 7.02
C VAL A 127 3.56 2.65 5.54
N VAL A 128 4.48 1.95 4.88
CA VAL A 128 4.30 1.52 3.48
C VAL A 128 4.44 0.00 3.40
N ARG A 129 3.34 -0.67 3.09
CA ARG A 129 3.33 -2.13 2.94
C ARG A 129 3.13 -2.54 1.50
N VAL A 130 4.00 -3.42 1.02
CA VAL A 130 4.03 -3.89 -0.37
C VAL A 130 4.01 -5.41 -0.37
N ILE A 131 2.95 -6.00 -0.91
CA ILE A 131 2.78 -7.46 -1.00
C ILE A 131 2.65 -7.85 -2.46
N SER A 132 3.50 -8.77 -2.93
CA SER A 132 3.40 -9.34 -4.30
C SER A 132 3.26 -8.28 -5.40
N SER A 133 4.03 -7.18 -5.31
CA SER A 133 3.93 -6.03 -6.23
C SER A 133 5.17 -5.92 -7.12
N LYS A 134 5.25 -6.78 -8.13
CA LYS A 134 6.42 -6.90 -9.03
C LYS A 134 6.79 -5.57 -9.70
N GLY A 135 8.06 -5.22 -9.61
CA GLY A 135 8.62 -4.03 -10.29
C GLY A 135 8.19 -2.70 -9.68
N SER A 136 7.52 -2.71 -8.51
CA SER A 136 7.16 -1.48 -7.82
C SER A 136 8.39 -0.83 -7.17
N ARG A 137 8.39 0.50 -7.10
CA ARG A 137 9.49 1.30 -6.57
C ARG A 137 8.96 2.29 -5.53
N ILE A 138 9.59 2.32 -4.36
CA ILE A 138 9.23 3.17 -3.23
C ILE A 138 10.43 4.08 -2.94
N ASN A 139 10.44 5.29 -3.50
CA ASN A 139 11.63 6.14 -3.49
C ASN A 139 11.36 7.56 -2.99
N GLY A 140 12.34 8.15 -2.30
CA GLY A 140 12.32 9.57 -1.95
C GLY A 140 11.23 9.99 -0.98
N ASN A 141 10.51 9.06 -0.33
CA ASN A 141 9.45 9.40 0.60
C ASN A 141 10.03 9.81 1.96
N THR A 142 9.35 10.72 2.64
CA THR A 142 9.61 11.07 4.04
C THR A 142 8.59 10.33 4.92
N ILE A 143 9.08 9.41 5.75
CA ILE A 143 8.27 8.49 6.54
C ILE A 143 8.51 8.77 8.02
N ILE A 144 7.46 9.22 8.73
CA ILE A 144 7.56 9.70 10.10
C ILE A 144 6.64 8.86 11.00
N ASN A 145 7.24 8.26 12.02
CA ASN A 145 6.50 7.61 13.09
C ASN A 145 6.34 8.59 14.27
N THR A 146 5.12 9.02 14.51
CA THR A 146 4.78 9.93 15.61
C THR A 146 4.23 9.20 16.84
N SER A 147 4.28 7.87 16.86
CA SER A 147 3.76 7.06 17.97
C SER A 147 4.58 7.23 19.23
N LYS A 148 3.89 7.44 20.34
CA LYS A 148 4.50 7.54 21.67
C LYS A 148 4.90 6.18 22.26
N ASN A 149 4.47 5.07 21.66
CA ASN A 149 4.71 3.73 22.17
C ASN A 149 6.18 3.35 22.03
N LYS A 150 6.79 2.95 23.14
CA LYS A 150 8.20 2.52 23.20
C LYS A 150 8.45 1.15 22.58
N ASN A 151 7.41 0.39 22.26
CA ASN A 151 7.57 -0.93 21.62
C ASN A 151 7.87 -0.83 20.12
N LYS A 152 9.10 -0.43 19.83
CA LYS A 152 9.61 -0.24 18.46
C LYS A 152 9.61 -1.51 17.58
N LYS A 153 9.32 -2.69 18.15
CA LYS A 153 9.27 -3.95 17.39
C LYS A 153 8.02 -4.05 16.50
N LEU A 154 6.96 -3.31 16.81
CA LEU A 154 5.68 -3.38 16.11
C LEU A 154 5.59 -2.44 14.90
N TYR A 155 6.50 -1.48 14.75
CA TYR A 155 6.43 -0.43 13.74
C TYR A 155 7.47 -0.63 12.65
N ARG A 156 7.02 -0.59 11.40
CA ARG A 156 7.87 -0.70 10.22
C ARG A 156 7.66 0.49 9.30
N GLY A 157 8.75 1.08 8.82
CA GLY A 157 8.67 2.14 7.83
C GLY A 157 8.18 1.59 6.49
N ILE A 158 8.97 0.72 5.85
CA ILE A 158 8.61 0.04 4.61
C ILE A 158 8.74 -1.47 4.82
N GLU A 159 7.73 -2.23 4.41
CA GLU A 159 7.73 -3.68 4.42
C GLU A 159 7.47 -4.23 3.01
N LEU A 160 8.44 -4.98 2.49
CA LEU A 160 8.37 -5.63 1.19
C LEU A 160 8.20 -7.14 1.42
N ILE A 161 7.07 -7.71 0.99
CA ILE A 161 6.69 -9.11 1.23
C ILE A 161 6.60 -9.87 -0.08
N GLY A 162 7.35 -10.95 -0.19
CA GLY A 162 7.39 -11.83 -1.35
C GLY A 162 8.61 -11.62 -2.24
N LYS A 163 8.97 -12.64 -3.02
CA LYS A 163 10.16 -12.66 -3.90
C LYS A 163 10.21 -11.50 -4.91
N LYS A 164 9.07 -10.90 -5.23
CA LYS A 164 8.90 -9.88 -6.26
C LYS A 164 8.20 -8.63 -5.73
N ALA A 165 8.35 -8.31 -4.45
CA ALA A 165 7.65 -7.19 -3.83
C ALA A 165 8.15 -5.79 -4.24
N GLY A 166 9.10 -5.70 -5.17
CA GLY A 166 9.64 -4.41 -5.59
C GLY A 166 10.89 -3.99 -4.84
N SER A 167 11.20 -2.70 -4.87
CA SER A 167 12.38 -2.11 -4.24
C SER A 167 12.04 -0.82 -3.48
N ALA A 168 12.92 -0.46 -2.53
CA ALA A 168 12.84 0.79 -1.80
C ALA A 168 14.24 1.42 -1.71
N SER A 169 14.36 2.72 -2.01
CA SER A 169 15.61 3.45 -1.93
C SER A 169 15.38 4.95 -1.68
N GLY A 170 16.38 5.66 -1.18
CA GLY A 170 16.34 7.12 -1.02
C GLY A 170 15.25 7.65 -0.07
N ASN A 171 14.60 6.78 0.74
CA ASN A 171 13.57 7.21 1.66
C ASN A 171 14.18 7.73 2.97
N LYS A 172 13.60 8.80 3.51
CA LYS A 172 13.99 9.38 4.79
C LYS A 172 13.07 8.84 5.90
N PHE A 173 13.66 8.44 7.04
CA PHE A 173 12.92 7.85 8.16
C PHE A 173 13.14 8.66 9.44
N LYS A 174 12.04 9.01 10.13
CA LYS A 174 12.07 9.64 11.44
C LYS A 174 11.24 8.82 12.43
N GLY A 175 11.77 8.59 13.63
CA GLY A 175 11.08 7.81 14.67
C GLY A 175 11.12 6.29 14.46
N PHE A 176 12.06 5.76 13.68
CA PHE A 176 12.28 4.33 13.45
C PHE A 176 13.72 3.93 13.82
N ALA A 177 13.88 2.78 14.48
CA ALA A 177 15.18 2.15 14.57
C ALA A 177 15.64 1.66 13.18
N LYS A 178 16.96 1.66 12.90
CA LYS A 178 17.51 1.31 11.58
C LYS A 178 16.96 -0.01 11.02
N LYS A 179 16.85 -1.06 11.86
CA LYS A 179 16.30 -2.37 11.49
C LYS A 179 14.81 -2.38 11.17
N GLN A 180 14.08 -1.28 11.41
CA GLN A 180 12.65 -1.15 11.16
C GLN A 180 12.34 -0.26 9.95
N GLN A 181 13.34 0.41 9.39
CA GLN A 181 13.15 1.36 8.31
C GLN A 181 12.69 0.66 7.02
N THR A 182 13.42 -0.35 6.58
CA THR A 182 13.02 -1.16 5.42
C THR A 182 13.23 -2.63 5.73
N ILE A 183 12.16 -3.42 5.63
CA ILE A 183 12.15 -4.85 5.93
C ILE A 183 11.74 -5.61 4.68
N LYS A 184 12.54 -6.61 4.30
CA LYS A 184 12.20 -7.57 3.24
C LYS A 184 11.84 -8.91 3.90
N ARG A 185 10.72 -9.49 3.48
CA ARG A 185 10.29 -10.82 3.94
C ARG A 185 10.05 -11.74 2.77
N LYS A 186 10.48 -13.00 2.91
CA LYS A 186 10.01 -14.07 2.04
C LYS A 186 8.54 -14.33 2.38
N SER A 187 7.70 -14.51 1.39
CA SER A 187 6.32 -15.02 1.55
C SER A 187 6.39 -16.51 1.75
#